data_1add822da28575b42258bc0881504df5
#
_entry.id   1add822da28575b42258bc0881504df5
#
_cell.length_a   1.000
_cell.length_b   1.000
_cell.length_c   1.000
_cell.angle_alpha   90.00
_cell.angle_beta   90.00
_cell.angle_gamma   90.00
#
_symmetry.space_group_name_H-M   'P 1'
#
loop_
_entity.id
_entity.type
_entity.pdbx_description
1 polymer ?
#
loop_
_entity_poly.entity_id
_entity_poly.type
_entity_poly.pdbx_seq_one_letter_code
_entity_poly.pdbx_strand_id
1 'polypeptide(L)'
;WTDHTSKITHKKQPPKLRWLLHIGLYQLLKMDKIPFPAAISTTVEVAKKTDLNGLAGTVNAILRNASRKLEQKIFPELSSDRKERISYLESFPLWLVKDLYKWVGNSEGENIIKAFNKKPSIDLRINQLKTNLDNFLKVLHENKIDAEIIKDLHNGITLKSNPRSIKNLPGYSDGLWTIQDRSSQWIAPLLNPKEGEKILDACAAPGSKS
;
A
#
# COMPACT_ATOMS: atom_id res chain seq x y z
N TRP A 1 -6.17 -13.61 5.19
CA TRP A 1 -5.01 -14.32 5.75
C TRP A 1 -5.45 -15.38 6.78
N THR A 2 -6.38 -15.05 7.66
CA THR A 2 -6.91 -16.00 8.65
C THR A 2 -7.52 -17.23 7.96
N ASP A 3 -8.21 -17.04 6.85
CA ASP A 3 -8.80 -18.13 6.09
C ASP A 3 -7.76 -18.96 5.33
N HIS A 4 -6.66 -18.38 4.89
CA HIS A 4 -5.56 -19.13 4.27
C HIS A 4 -4.92 -20.10 5.25
N THR A 5 -4.61 -19.63 6.48
CA THR A 5 -4.03 -20.51 7.49
C THR A 5 -5.01 -21.58 7.96
N SER A 6 -6.30 -21.28 8.09
CA SER A 6 -7.32 -22.28 8.47
C SER A 6 -7.52 -23.34 7.39
N LYS A 7 -7.45 -23.00 6.11
CA LYS A 7 -7.49 -23.94 4.99
C LYS A 7 -6.22 -24.78 4.85
N ILE A 8 -5.08 -24.30 5.35
CA ILE A 8 -3.81 -25.04 5.35
C ILE A 8 -3.67 -25.92 6.61
N THR A 9 -4.25 -25.49 7.72
CA THR A 9 -4.09 -26.12 9.03
C THR A 9 -5.44 -26.48 9.64
N HIS A 10 -6.19 -27.33 9.28
CA HIS A 10 -7.50 -27.77 9.81
C HIS A 10 -7.78 -27.57 11.32
N LYS A 11 -6.89 -26.94 12.08
CA LYS A 11 -7.00 -26.65 13.51
C LYS A 11 -6.80 -25.17 13.80
N LYS A 12 -7.55 -24.64 14.78
CA LYS A 12 -7.38 -23.26 15.29
C LYS A 12 -6.00 -23.11 15.92
N GLN A 13 -5.19 -22.24 15.39
CA GLN A 13 -3.83 -21.98 15.86
C GLN A 13 -3.80 -20.97 17.01
N PRO A 14 -2.87 -21.09 17.99
CA PRO A 14 -2.60 -20.03 18.96
C PRO A 14 -2.28 -18.71 18.24
N PRO A 15 -2.66 -17.56 18.78
CA PRO A 15 -2.51 -16.27 18.09
C PRO A 15 -1.08 -15.98 17.59
N LYS A 16 -0.07 -16.18 18.44
CA LYS A 16 1.33 -15.95 18.07
C LYS A 16 1.81 -16.88 16.94
N LEU A 17 1.47 -18.15 17.01
CA LEU A 17 1.80 -19.10 15.94
C LEU A 17 1.12 -18.71 14.63
N ARG A 18 -0.15 -18.33 14.69
CA ARG A 18 -0.90 -17.86 13.52
C ARG A 18 -0.25 -16.64 12.87
N TRP A 19 0.18 -15.64 13.66
CA TRP A 19 0.87 -14.47 13.13
C TRP A 19 2.21 -14.82 12.49
N LEU A 20 2.99 -15.69 13.12
CA LEU A 20 4.25 -16.14 12.55
C LEU A 20 4.05 -16.89 11.23
N LEU A 21 3.04 -17.75 11.16
CA LEU A 21 2.68 -18.44 9.92
C LEU A 21 2.21 -17.45 8.83
N HIS A 22 1.45 -16.40 9.20
CA HIS A 22 1.05 -15.36 8.26
C HIS A 22 2.27 -14.64 7.66
N ILE A 23 3.27 -14.32 8.49
CA ILE A 23 4.52 -13.69 8.01
C ILE A 23 5.25 -14.62 7.04
N GLY A 24 5.41 -15.90 7.39
CA GLY A 24 6.04 -16.89 6.51
C GLY A 24 5.29 -17.09 5.19
N LEU A 25 3.97 -17.22 5.25
CA LEU A 25 3.14 -17.35 4.06
C LEU A 25 3.16 -16.09 3.18
N TYR A 26 3.19 -14.90 3.78
CA TYR A 26 3.32 -13.65 3.03
C TYR A 26 4.61 -13.61 2.23
N GLN A 27 5.74 -14.03 2.84
CA GLN A 27 7.02 -14.11 2.14
C GLN A 27 6.94 -15.08 0.95
N LEU A 28 6.32 -16.27 1.13
CA LEU A 28 6.15 -17.26 0.06
C LEU A 28 5.24 -16.77 -1.08
N LEU A 29 4.22 -15.96 -0.77
CA LEU A 29 3.15 -15.60 -1.72
C LEU A 29 3.35 -14.25 -2.41
N LYS A 30 4.07 -13.31 -1.77
CA LYS A 30 4.09 -11.90 -2.16
C LYS A 30 5.50 -11.29 -2.26
N MET A 31 6.54 -12.04 -1.91
CA MET A 31 7.92 -11.52 -1.92
C MET A 31 8.79 -12.29 -2.91
N ASP A 32 8.63 -12.02 -4.21
CA ASP A 32 9.27 -12.74 -5.31
C ASP A 32 10.82 -12.78 -5.23
N LYS A 33 11.42 -11.84 -4.51
CA LYS A 33 12.88 -11.78 -4.33
C LYS A 33 13.41 -12.66 -3.20
N ILE A 34 12.53 -13.28 -2.40
CA ILE A 34 12.91 -14.16 -1.31
C ILE A 34 12.71 -15.61 -1.75
N PRO A 35 13.79 -16.43 -1.87
CA PRO A 35 13.64 -17.84 -2.18
C PRO A 35 12.83 -18.59 -1.10
N PHE A 36 11.99 -19.52 -1.49
CA PHE A 36 11.15 -20.30 -0.56
C PHE A 36 11.94 -20.93 0.59
N PRO A 37 13.11 -21.58 0.36
CA PRO A 37 13.91 -22.13 1.45
C PRO A 37 14.34 -21.08 2.47
N ALA A 38 14.69 -19.86 2.02
CA ALA A 38 15.10 -18.77 2.89
C ALA A 38 13.92 -18.26 3.73
N ALA A 39 12.74 -18.04 3.11
CA ALA A 39 11.53 -17.65 3.81
C ALA A 39 11.14 -18.65 4.92
N ILE A 40 11.25 -19.95 4.61
CA ILE A 40 10.94 -21.02 5.57
C ILE A 40 11.97 -21.03 6.70
N SER A 41 13.26 -21.06 6.38
CA SER A 41 14.31 -21.15 7.38
C SER A 41 14.32 -19.98 8.36
N THR A 42 14.19 -18.75 7.86
CA THR A 42 14.13 -17.55 8.72
C THR A 42 12.91 -17.56 9.63
N THR A 43 11.75 -17.97 9.12
CA THR A 43 10.53 -18.06 9.94
C THR A 43 10.64 -19.12 11.02
N VAL A 44 11.26 -20.27 10.71
CA VAL A 44 11.52 -21.34 11.68
C VAL A 44 12.54 -20.88 12.75
N GLU A 45 13.56 -20.13 12.37
CA GLU A 45 14.52 -19.57 13.34
C GLU A 45 13.89 -18.59 14.30
N VAL A 46 12.92 -17.78 13.85
CA VAL A 46 12.12 -16.93 14.74
C VAL A 46 11.33 -17.77 15.73
N ALA A 47 10.70 -18.87 15.29
CA ALA A 47 10.00 -19.77 16.21
C ALA A 47 10.95 -20.34 17.28
N LYS A 48 12.16 -20.79 16.88
CA LYS A 48 13.15 -21.36 17.81
C LYS A 48 13.64 -20.36 18.84
N LYS A 49 13.73 -19.07 18.50
CA LYS A 49 14.23 -17.99 19.37
C LYS A 49 13.14 -17.34 20.24
N THR A 50 11.91 -17.82 20.17
CA THR A 50 10.76 -17.28 20.88
C THR A 50 10.08 -18.35 21.73
N ASP A 51 9.01 -17.99 22.41
CA ASP A 51 8.13 -18.92 23.15
C ASP A 51 7.42 -19.96 22.26
N LEU A 52 7.64 -19.92 20.94
CA LEU A 52 7.18 -20.89 19.96
C LEU A 52 8.18 -22.01 19.66
N ASN A 53 9.29 -22.12 20.42
CA ASN A 53 10.36 -23.10 20.14
C ASN A 53 9.81 -24.53 20.02
N GLY A 54 8.94 -24.96 20.91
CA GLY A 54 8.28 -26.27 20.84
C GLY A 54 7.41 -26.51 19.58
N LEU A 55 7.08 -25.44 18.83
CA LEU A 55 6.27 -25.47 17.63
C LEU A 55 7.08 -25.22 16.34
N ALA A 56 8.41 -25.09 16.43
CA ALA A 56 9.28 -24.82 15.28
C ALA A 56 9.15 -25.91 14.19
N GLY A 57 9.04 -27.18 14.59
CA GLY A 57 8.76 -28.30 13.66
C GLY A 57 7.42 -28.15 12.94
N THR A 58 6.39 -27.71 13.64
CA THR A 58 5.06 -27.44 13.07
C THR A 58 5.11 -26.29 12.06
N VAL A 59 5.80 -25.19 12.39
CA VAL A 59 6.02 -24.06 11.48
C VAL A 59 6.68 -24.54 10.19
N ASN A 60 7.79 -25.31 10.32
CA ASN A 60 8.49 -25.87 9.17
C ASN A 60 7.60 -26.74 8.30
N ALA A 61 6.84 -27.66 8.91
CA ALA A 61 5.97 -28.58 8.18
C ALA A 61 4.87 -27.84 7.40
N ILE A 62 4.23 -26.86 8.03
CA ILE A 62 3.16 -26.07 7.40
C ILE A 62 3.72 -25.24 6.22
N LEU A 63 4.82 -24.53 6.41
CA LEU A 63 5.39 -23.67 5.36
C LEU A 63 5.97 -24.48 4.21
N ARG A 64 6.60 -25.65 4.47
CA ARG A 64 7.04 -26.57 3.40
C ARG A 64 5.86 -27.17 2.63
N ASN A 65 4.76 -27.49 3.30
CA ASN A 65 3.55 -27.95 2.61
C ASN A 65 2.97 -26.82 1.73
N ALA A 66 2.93 -25.61 2.24
CA ALA A 66 2.48 -24.44 1.48
C ALA A 66 3.38 -24.20 0.25
N SER A 67 4.72 -24.21 0.40
CA SER A 67 5.64 -24.01 -0.72
C SER A 67 5.44 -25.06 -1.83
N ARG A 68 5.30 -26.34 -1.47
CA ARG A 68 5.02 -27.41 -2.45
C ARG A 68 3.72 -27.20 -3.22
N LYS A 69 2.65 -26.78 -2.52
CA LYS A 69 1.37 -26.44 -3.18
C LYS A 69 1.52 -25.29 -4.15
N LEU A 70 2.28 -24.24 -3.77
CA LEU A 70 2.55 -23.09 -4.62
C LEU A 70 3.36 -23.47 -5.87
N GLU A 71 4.40 -24.28 -5.73
CA GLU A 71 5.19 -24.82 -6.86
C GLU A 71 4.33 -25.63 -7.83
N GLN A 72 3.38 -26.40 -7.31
CA GLN A 72 2.40 -27.14 -8.08
C GLN A 72 1.22 -26.30 -8.59
N LYS A 73 1.21 -24.98 -8.31
CA LYS A 73 0.10 -24.05 -8.63
C LYS A 73 -1.25 -24.48 -8.05
N ILE A 74 -1.23 -25.19 -6.94
CA ILE A 74 -2.44 -25.61 -6.21
C ILE A 74 -2.81 -24.48 -5.25
N PHE A 75 -3.88 -23.76 -5.58
CA PHE A 75 -4.44 -22.68 -4.75
C PHE A 75 -5.73 -23.16 -4.08
N PRO A 76 -6.10 -22.58 -2.92
CA PRO A 76 -7.39 -22.85 -2.31
C PRO A 76 -8.55 -22.50 -3.26
N GLU A 77 -9.59 -23.31 -3.27
CA GLU A 77 -10.80 -22.98 -4.01
C GLU A 77 -11.39 -21.66 -3.52
N LEU A 78 -11.74 -20.81 -4.46
CA LEU A 78 -12.39 -19.54 -4.18
C LEU A 78 -13.90 -19.77 -4.02
N SER A 79 -14.53 -18.96 -3.17
CA SER A 79 -15.98 -18.97 -3.02
C SER A 79 -16.67 -18.66 -4.35
N SER A 80 -17.79 -19.33 -4.62
CA SER A 80 -18.69 -19.02 -5.72
C SER A 80 -19.38 -17.65 -5.54
N ASP A 81 -19.55 -17.20 -4.29
CA ASP A 81 -20.06 -15.87 -3.99
C ASP A 81 -19.04 -14.80 -4.42
N ARG A 82 -19.50 -13.88 -5.27
CA ARG A 82 -18.64 -12.83 -5.85
C ARG A 82 -18.06 -11.89 -4.79
N LYS A 83 -18.82 -11.58 -3.74
CA LYS A 83 -18.38 -10.66 -2.67
C LYS A 83 -17.33 -11.30 -1.78
N GLU A 84 -17.53 -12.57 -1.44
CA GLU A 84 -16.54 -13.35 -0.69
C GLU A 84 -15.25 -13.52 -1.49
N ARG A 85 -15.38 -13.82 -2.78
CA ARG A 85 -14.23 -13.98 -3.67
C ARG A 85 -13.41 -12.71 -3.78
N ILE A 86 -14.01 -11.54 -3.99
CA ILE A 86 -13.28 -10.26 -4.08
C ILE A 86 -12.70 -9.87 -2.71
N SER A 87 -13.44 -10.07 -1.62
CA SER A 87 -12.96 -9.89 -0.25
C SER A 87 -11.66 -10.65 0.00
N TYR A 88 -11.62 -11.89 -0.45
CA TYR A 88 -10.47 -12.77 -0.30
C TYR A 88 -9.29 -12.34 -1.20
N LEU A 89 -9.52 -12.14 -2.49
CA LEU A 89 -8.49 -11.81 -3.47
C LEU A 89 -7.82 -10.47 -3.19
N GLU A 90 -8.62 -9.47 -2.80
CA GLU A 90 -8.15 -8.11 -2.57
C GLU A 90 -7.85 -7.82 -1.08
N SER A 91 -8.01 -8.82 -0.21
CA SER A 91 -7.79 -8.68 1.25
C SER A 91 -8.64 -7.59 1.90
N PHE A 92 -9.86 -7.41 1.42
CA PHE A 92 -10.83 -6.46 1.98
C PHE A 92 -11.81 -7.15 2.94
N PRO A 93 -12.19 -6.52 4.05
CA PRO A 93 -13.23 -7.05 4.92
C PRO A 93 -14.55 -7.25 4.17
N LEU A 94 -15.19 -8.41 4.35
CA LEU A 94 -16.42 -8.74 3.61
C LEU A 94 -17.55 -7.73 3.84
N TRP A 95 -17.66 -7.19 5.07
CA TRP A 95 -18.65 -6.16 5.37
C TRP A 95 -18.44 -4.90 4.51
N LEU A 96 -17.18 -4.45 4.34
CA LEU A 96 -16.85 -3.28 3.52
C LEU A 96 -17.14 -3.53 2.03
N VAL A 97 -16.84 -4.72 1.53
CA VAL A 97 -17.23 -5.12 0.16
C VAL A 97 -18.74 -5.04 -0.02
N LYS A 98 -19.53 -5.54 0.94
CA LYS A 98 -20.98 -5.50 0.90
C LYS A 98 -21.52 -4.06 0.88
N ASP A 99 -20.96 -3.18 1.70
CA ASP A 99 -21.35 -1.78 1.77
C ASP A 99 -21.00 -1.02 0.49
N LEU A 100 -19.76 -1.20 -0.03
CA LEU A 100 -19.37 -0.60 -1.30
C LEU A 100 -20.29 -1.03 -2.44
N TYR A 101 -20.64 -2.32 -2.53
CA TYR A 101 -21.56 -2.80 -3.56
C TYR A 101 -22.96 -2.22 -3.43
N LYS A 102 -23.41 -1.97 -2.19
CA LYS A 102 -24.69 -1.31 -1.92
C LYS A 102 -24.67 0.16 -2.35
N TRP A 103 -23.56 0.86 -2.14
CA TRP A 103 -23.47 2.31 -2.41
C TRP A 103 -23.26 2.64 -3.89
N VAL A 104 -22.42 1.89 -4.58
CA VAL A 104 -21.97 2.23 -5.94
C VAL A 104 -22.21 1.12 -6.97
N GLY A 105 -22.81 0.00 -6.57
CA GLY A 105 -23.00 -1.17 -7.42
C GLY A 105 -21.77 -2.08 -7.51
N ASN A 106 -21.99 -3.27 -8.08
CA ASN A 106 -20.96 -4.34 -8.06
C ASN A 106 -19.70 -3.97 -8.85
N SER A 107 -19.89 -3.45 -10.08
CA SER A 107 -18.77 -3.15 -10.98
C SER A 107 -17.88 -2.05 -10.44
N GLU A 108 -18.49 -0.93 -10.03
CA GLU A 108 -17.74 0.21 -9.50
C GLU A 108 -17.14 -0.11 -8.14
N GLY A 109 -17.85 -0.85 -7.27
CA GLY A 109 -17.32 -1.33 -6.00
C GLY A 109 -16.06 -2.17 -6.16
N GLU A 110 -15.99 -3.05 -7.17
CA GLU A 110 -14.76 -3.81 -7.48
C GLU A 110 -13.63 -2.91 -7.99
N ASN A 111 -13.94 -1.92 -8.82
CA ASN A 111 -12.95 -0.97 -9.32
C ASN A 111 -12.33 -0.17 -8.17
N ILE A 112 -13.15 0.30 -7.24
CA ILE A 112 -12.71 1.00 -6.04
C ILE A 112 -11.81 0.11 -5.19
N ILE A 113 -12.23 -1.13 -4.89
CA ILE A 113 -11.45 -2.08 -4.09
C ILE A 113 -10.08 -2.35 -4.73
N LYS A 114 -10.05 -2.59 -6.05
CA LYS A 114 -8.81 -2.80 -6.79
C LYS A 114 -7.93 -1.53 -6.83
N ALA A 115 -8.54 -0.36 -6.89
CA ALA A 115 -7.83 0.91 -6.87
C ALA A 115 -7.12 1.15 -5.53
N PHE A 116 -7.74 0.80 -4.41
CA PHE A 116 -7.14 0.89 -3.07
C PHE A 116 -5.88 0.02 -2.91
N ASN A 117 -5.78 -1.07 -3.65
CA ASN A 117 -4.61 -1.96 -3.62
C ASN A 117 -3.50 -1.54 -4.60
N LYS A 118 -3.73 -0.54 -5.44
CA LYS A 118 -2.67 -0.02 -6.31
C LYS A 118 -1.63 0.74 -5.51
N LYS A 119 -0.39 0.66 -5.97
CA LYS A 119 0.70 1.46 -5.40
C LYS A 119 0.34 2.95 -5.50
N PRO A 120 0.39 3.71 -4.40
CA PRO A 120 0.10 5.14 -4.45
C PRO A 120 1.14 5.87 -5.30
N SER A 121 0.69 6.91 -6.02
CA SER A 121 1.58 7.86 -6.68
C SER A 121 2.28 8.73 -5.63
N ILE A 122 3.45 9.25 -5.97
CA ILE A 122 4.08 10.32 -5.20
C ILE A 122 3.75 11.63 -5.88
N ASP A 123 2.91 12.40 -5.21
CA ASP A 123 2.50 13.71 -5.69
C ASP A 123 3.25 14.81 -4.95
N LEU A 124 3.71 15.80 -5.71
CA LEU A 124 4.45 16.96 -5.24
C LEU A 124 3.60 18.20 -5.44
N ARG A 125 3.51 19.06 -4.42
CA ARG A 125 3.01 20.43 -4.55
C ARG A 125 4.17 21.38 -4.70
N ILE A 126 4.18 22.16 -5.78
CA ILE A 126 5.23 23.10 -6.09
C ILE A 126 5.06 24.39 -5.26
N ASN A 127 6.16 24.88 -4.74
CA ASN A 127 6.21 26.15 -4.03
C ASN A 127 6.28 27.30 -5.04
N GLN A 128 5.14 27.91 -5.33
CA GLN A 128 5.02 29.00 -6.32
C GLN A 128 5.78 30.27 -5.94
N LEU A 129 6.17 30.45 -4.68
CA LEU A 129 7.02 31.57 -4.25
C LEU A 129 8.46 31.39 -4.71
N LYS A 130 8.88 30.19 -5.09
CA LYS A 130 10.27 29.86 -5.44
C LYS A 130 10.44 29.37 -6.88
N THR A 131 9.42 28.75 -7.45
CA THR A 131 9.49 28.20 -8.82
C THR A 131 8.07 28.08 -9.40
N ASN A 132 7.98 27.69 -10.67
CA ASN A 132 6.72 27.35 -11.33
C ASN A 132 6.76 25.92 -11.87
N LEU A 133 5.57 25.41 -12.25
CA LEU A 133 5.39 24.03 -12.74
C LEU A 133 6.30 23.69 -13.91
N ASP A 134 6.34 24.53 -14.93
CA ASP A 134 7.07 24.25 -16.19
C ASP A 134 8.57 24.19 -15.96
N ASN A 135 9.09 25.14 -15.19
CA ASN A 135 10.52 25.19 -14.84
C ASN A 135 10.92 23.98 -14.01
N PHE A 136 10.11 23.62 -13.01
CA PHE A 136 10.44 22.48 -12.16
C PHE A 136 10.29 21.15 -12.89
N LEU A 137 9.29 21.02 -13.78
CA LEU A 137 9.15 19.84 -14.62
C LEU A 137 10.38 19.64 -15.52
N LYS A 138 10.91 20.71 -16.11
CA LYS A 138 12.18 20.65 -16.87
C LYS A 138 13.34 20.15 -16.00
N VAL A 139 13.49 20.68 -14.79
CA VAL A 139 14.53 20.25 -13.83
C VAL A 139 14.39 18.73 -13.53
N LEU A 140 13.18 18.23 -13.34
CA LEU A 140 12.97 16.79 -13.14
C LEU A 140 13.38 15.98 -14.36
N HIS A 141 12.99 16.37 -15.56
CA HIS A 141 13.32 15.67 -16.82
C HIS A 141 14.84 15.70 -17.11
N GLU A 142 15.52 16.81 -16.88
CA GLU A 142 16.99 16.93 -17.03
C GLU A 142 17.71 15.97 -16.06
N ASN A 143 17.14 15.72 -14.88
CA ASN A 143 17.61 14.73 -13.93
C ASN A 143 17.08 13.30 -14.17
N LYS A 144 16.49 13.05 -15.35
CA LYS A 144 15.94 11.73 -15.75
C LYS A 144 14.86 11.20 -14.81
N ILE A 145 14.10 12.10 -14.21
CA ILE A 145 12.97 11.78 -13.35
C ILE A 145 11.70 11.94 -14.19
N ASP A 146 11.01 10.83 -14.42
CA ASP A 146 9.75 10.82 -15.16
C ASP A 146 8.62 11.36 -14.28
N ALA A 147 8.01 12.45 -14.72
CA ALA A 147 6.98 13.18 -13.99
C ALA A 147 6.00 13.85 -14.95
N GLU A 148 4.80 14.08 -14.49
CA GLU A 148 3.77 14.79 -15.25
C GLU A 148 2.98 15.75 -14.36
N ILE A 149 2.36 16.76 -14.97
CA ILE A 149 1.45 17.68 -14.30
C ILE A 149 0.17 16.95 -13.93
N ILE A 150 -0.32 17.16 -12.72
CA ILE A 150 -1.62 16.64 -12.30
C ILE A 150 -2.70 17.51 -12.93
N LYS A 151 -3.55 16.91 -13.75
CA LYS A 151 -4.65 17.62 -14.41
C LYS A 151 -5.49 18.38 -13.38
N ASP A 152 -5.87 19.60 -13.72
CA ASP A 152 -6.73 20.50 -12.93
C ASP A 152 -6.13 20.98 -11.60
N LEU A 153 -4.86 20.66 -11.29
CA LEU A 153 -4.11 21.22 -10.15
C LEU A 153 -3.03 22.19 -10.62
N HIS A 154 -3.13 23.46 -10.23
CA HIS A 154 -2.21 24.51 -10.68
C HIS A 154 -0.76 24.32 -10.22
N ASN A 155 -0.52 23.52 -9.16
CA ASN A 155 0.79 23.34 -8.53
C ASN A 155 1.18 21.88 -8.35
N GLY A 156 0.45 20.95 -8.95
CA GLY A 156 0.60 19.53 -8.72
C GLY A 156 1.43 18.83 -9.78
N ILE A 157 2.45 18.08 -9.36
CA ILE A 157 3.21 17.15 -10.21
C ILE A 157 3.12 15.76 -9.60
N THR A 158 2.93 14.74 -10.43
CA THR A 158 3.04 13.34 -10.01
C THR A 158 4.28 12.68 -10.58
N LEU A 159 5.01 11.93 -9.74
CA LEU A 159 6.14 11.13 -10.19
C LEU A 159 5.65 9.80 -10.75
N LYS A 160 6.09 9.43 -11.95
CA LYS A 160 5.74 8.14 -12.59
C LYS A 160 6.48 6.96 -11.99
N SER A 161 7.62 7.21 -11.35
CA SER A 161 8.41 6.19 -10.68
C SER A 161 8.72 6.62 -9.24
N ASN A 162 8.85 5.65 -8.33
CA ASN A 162 9.26 5.96 -6.97
C ASN A 162 10.77 6.20 -6.93
N PRO A 163 11.21 7.38 -6.50
CA PRO A 163 12.62 7.65 -6.26
C PRO A 163 13.12 6.75 -5.12
N ARG A 164 14.40 6.36 -5.18
CA ARG A 164 15.03 5.60 -4.09
C ARG A 164 15.09 6.40 -2.78
N SER A 165 15.22 7.71 -2.89
CA SER A 165 15.25 8.63 -1.76
C SER A 165 14.59 9.95 -2.16
N ILE A 166 13.61 10.37 -1.40
CA ILE A 166 12.94 11.66 -1.57
C ILE A 166 13.89 12.83 -1.36
N LYS A 167 14.81 12.71 -0.38
CA LYS A 167 15.78 13.77 -0.06
C LYS A 167 16.75 14.05 -1.19
N ASN A 168 16.93 13.11 -2.11
CA ASN A 168 17.83 13.23 -3.25
C ASN A 168 17.13 13.81 -4.50
N LEU A 169 15.84 14.10 -4.43
CA LEU A 169 15.14 14.77 -5.52
C LEU A 169 15.60 16.24 -5.62
N PRO A 170 15.78 16.77 -6.85
CA PRO A 170 16.12 18.16 -7.07
C PRO A 170 15.17 19.11 -6.32
N GLY A 171 15.70 20.16 -5.73
CA GLY A 171 14.92 21.19 -5.04
C GLY A 171 14.38 20.82 -3.66
N TYR A 172 14.71 19.61 -3.12
CA TYR A 172 14.30 19.24 -1.77
C TYR A 172 14.86 20.20 -0.72
N SER A 173 16.17 20.40 -0.71
CA SER A 173 16.84 21.28 0.25
C SER A 173 16.48 22.75 0.06
N ASP A 174 16.13 23.14 -1.16
CA ASP A 174 15.76 24.52 -1.51
C ASP A 174 14.29 24.82 -1.19
N GLY A 175 13.50 23.79 -0.83
CA GLY A 175 12.08 23.91 -0.55
C GLY A 175 11.27 24.35 -1.78
N LEU A 176 11.64 23.84 -2.98
CA LEU A 176 10.93 24.13 -4.22
C LEU A 176 9.58 23.40 -4.31
N TRP A 177 9.39 22.38 -3.50
CA TRP A 177 8.19 21.55 -3.46
C TRP A 177 8.04 20.87 -2.11
N THR A 178 6.86 20.30 -1.87
CA THR A 178 6.56 19.41 -0.74
C THR A 178 5.77 18.20 -1.23
N ILE A 179 5.92 17.04 -0.55
CA ILE A 179 5.04 15.90 -0.81
C ILE A 179 3.68 16.20 -0.24
N GLN A 180 2.66 16.11 -1.07
CA GLN A 180 1.28 16.24 -0.66
C GLN A 180 0.38 15.46 -1.60
N ASP A 181 -0.49 14.62 -1.02
CA ASP A 181 -1.52 13.92 -1.78
C ASP A 181 -2.39 14.90 -2.60
N ARG A 182 -2.71 14.52 -3.84
CA ARG A 182 -3.46 15.38 -4.78
C ARG A 182 -4.80 15.82 -4.23
N SER A 183 -5.50 14.95 -3.48
CA SER A 183 -6.79 15.31 -2.88
C SER A 183 -6.61 16.41 -1.82
N SER A 184 -5.51 16.39 -1.08
CA SER A 184 -5.17 17.43 -0.11
C SER A 184 -4.76 18.75 -0.77
N GLN A 185 -4.21 18.71 -2.00
CA GLN A 185 -3.85 19.92 -2.75
C GLN A 185 -5.06 20.74 -3.18
N TRP A 186 -6.25 20.12 -3.31
CA TRP A 186 -7.50 20.80 -3.64
C TRP A 186 -8.07 21.68 -2.52
N ILE A 187 -7.66 21.48 -1.27
CA ILE A 187 -8.30 22.14 -0.12
C ILE A 187 -8.13 23.66 -0.20
N ALA A 188 -6.92 24.16 -0.42
CA ALA A 188 -6.68 25.60 -0.50
C ALA A 188 -7.34 26.27 -1.73
N PRO A 189 -7.26 25.70 -2.95
CA PRO A 189 -8.01 26.21 -4.11
C PRO A 189 -9.53 26.22 -3.93
N LEU A 190 -10.10 25.18 -3.31
CA LEU A 190 -11.55 25.14 -3.05
C LEU A 190 -12.00 26.14 -2.00
N LEU A 191 -11.17 26.39 -0.99
CA LEU A 191 -11.42 27.44 0.01
C LEU A 191 -11.35 28.83 -0.62
N ASN A 192 -10.47 29.04 -1.61
CA ASN A 192 -10.26 30.27 -2.35
C ASN A 192 -10.11 31.52 -1.44
N PRO A 193 -9.16 31.49 -0.50
CA PRO A 193 -9.00 32.54 0.50
C PRO A 193 -8.74 33.93 -0.13
N LYS A 194 -9.33 34.97 0.45
CA LYS A 194 -9.16 36.34 0.00
C LYS A 194 -8.33 37.14 1.00
N GLU A 195 -7.68 38.17 0.51
CA GLU A 195 -6.92 39.10 1.35
C GLU A 195 -7.80 39.69 2.46
N GLY A 196 -7.31 39.66 3.70
CA GLY A 196 -8.00 40.17 4.88
C GLY A 196 -8.94 39.14 5.55
N GLU A 197 -9.19 37.98 4.98
CA GLU A 197 -9.98 36.95 5.61
C GLU A 197 -9.23 36.29 6.78
N LYS A 198 -9.99 35.93 7.83
CA LYS A 198 -9.49 35.15 8.96
C LYS A 198 -9.86 33.70 8.76
N ILE A 199 -8.88 32.83 8.60
CA ILE A 199 -9.08 31.40 8.33
C ILE A 199 -8.56 30.59 9.50
N LEU A 200 -9.37 29.66 10.01
CA LEU A 200 -8.99 28.69 11.01
C LEU A 200 -8.68 27.34 10.34
N ASP A 201 -7.45 26.89 10.41
CA ASP A 201 -7.09 25.50 10.12
C ASP A 201 -7.16 24.67 11.41
N ALA A 202 -8.28 24.01 11.65
CA ALA A 202 -8.50 23.19 12.85
C ALA A 202 -7.69 21.87 12.86
N CYS A 203 -7.07 21.51 11.73
CA CYS A 203 -6.24 20.31 11.57
C CYS A 203 -4.85 20.65 11.01
N ALA A 204 -4.28 21.76 11.43
CA ALA A 204 -3.07 22.37 10.88
C ALA A 204 -1.83 21.47 10.90
N ALA A 205 -1.60 20.70 11.96
CA ALA A 205 -0.40 19.89 12.09
C ALA A 205 -0.29 18.81 11.00
N PRO A 206 0.86 18.66 10.34
CA PRO A 206 2.14 19.37 10.47
C PRO A 206 2.27 20.62 9.56
N GLY A 207 1.21 21.24 9.11
CA GLY A 207 1.23 22.46 8.29
C GLY A 207 1.21 22.22 6.77
N SER A 208 0.86 21.02 6.33
CA SER A 208 0.90 20.69 4.89
C SER A 208 -0.19 21.35 4.05
N LYS A 209 -1.22 21.93 4.66
CA LYS A 209 -2.37 22.59 4.00
C LYS A 209 -2.45 24.08 4.29
N SER A 210 -1.79 24.53 5.35
CA SER A 210 -1.73 25.94 5.77
C SER A 210 -0.77 26.77 4.95
#